data_959f093e7d3e8f9b0b2bafb6649fd0e3
#
_entry.id   959f093e7d3e8f9b0b2bafb6649fd0e3
#
_cell.length_a   1.000
_cell.length_b   1.000
_cell.length_c   1.000
_cell.angle_alpha   90.00
_cell.angle_beta   90.00
_cell.angle_gamma   90.00
#
_symmetry.space_group_name_H-M   'P 1'
#
loop_
_entity.id
_entity.type
_entity.pdbx_description
1 polymer ?
#
loop_
_entity_poly.entity_id
_entity_poly.type
_entity_poly.pdbx_seq_one_letter_code
_entity_poly.pdbx_strand_id
1 'polypeptide(L)'
;MTITELRRILVECAGGEDLAELDGDIAAVEFEELGYDSLALIETAARIQRDFGVTIPEEQLVEVKTPQELVDIVNAQLQGVAS
;
A
#
# COMPACT_ATOMS: atom_id res chain seq x y z
N MET A 1 3.93 1.88 9.75
CA MET A 1 4.21 0.93 8.68
C MET A 1 5.44 1.36 7.88
N THR A 2 6.23 0.41 7.45
CA THR A 2 7.42 0.69 6.64
C THR A 2 7.19 0.23 5.21
N ILE A 3 8.03 0.69 4.29
CA ILE A 3 7.97 0.22 2.89
C ILE A 3 8.16 -1.29 2.82
N THR A 4 9.01 -1.84 3.68
CA THR A 4 9.24 -3.28 3.70
C THR A 4 7.96 -4.04 4.08
N GLU A 5 7.22 -3.52 5.06
CA GLU A 5 5.96 -4.14 5.47
C GLU A 5 4.92 -4.01 4.37
N LEU A 6 4.84 -2.85 3.73
CA LEU A 6 3.90 -2.68 2.63
C LEU A 6 4.25 -3.61 1.47
N ARG A 7 5.54 -3.74 1.16
CA ARG A 7 5.95 -4.64 0.08
C ARG A 7 5.50 -6.06 0.38
N ARG A 8 5.62 -6.50 1.62
CA ARG A 8 5.16 -7.83 2.00
C ARG A 8 3.68 -8.00 1.75
N ILE A 9 2.89 -6.98 2.11
CA ILE A 9 1.45 -7.02 1.88
C ILE A 9 1.14 -7.08 0.39
N LEU A 10 1.83 -6.27 -0.40
CA LEU A 10 1.63 -6.28 -1.85
C LEU A 10 1.95 -7.65 -2.44
N VAL A 11 3.00 -8.26 -1.98
CA VAL A 11 3.39 -9.60 -2.41
C VAL A 11 2.29 -10.61 -2.09
N GLU A 12 1.77 -10.57 -0.90
CA GLU A 12 0.72 -11.49 -0.48
C GLU A 12 -0.57 -11.27 -1.25
N CYS A 13 -0.90 -10.02 -1.54
CA CYS A 13 -2.09 -9.71 -2.32
C CYS A 13 -1.96 -10.14 -3.76
N ALA A 14 -0.74 -10.18 -4.27
CA ALA A 14 -0.48 -10.63 -5.64
C ALA A 14 -0.37 -12.16 -5.73
N GLY A 15 -0.58 -12.87 -4.64
CA GLY A 15 -0.51 -14.33 -4.64
C GLY A 15 0.89 -14.89 -4.66
N GLY A 16 1.88 -14.08 -4.37
CA GLY A 16 3.27 -14.54 -4.33
C GLY A 16 3.89 -14.72 -5.69
N GLU A 17 3.24 -14.24 -6.74
CA GLU A 17 3.77 -14.39 -8.08
C GLU A 17 4.81 -13.32 -8.38
N ASP A 18 5.64 -13.62 -9.34
CA ASP A 18 6.69 -12.77 -9.89
C ASP A 18 6.87 -11.42 -9.17
N LEU A 19 7.81 -11.39 -8.25
CA LEU A 19 8.06 -10.22 -7.43
C LEU A 19 9.31 -9.46 -7.88
N ALA A 20 9.79 -9.76 -9.07
CA ALA A 20 10.98 -9.07 -9.56
C ALA A 20 10.77 -7.57 -9.59
N GLU A 21 9.57 -7.13 -9.92
CA GLU A 21 9.26 -5.71 -9.95
C GLU A 21 9.15 -5.10 -8.56
N LEU A 22 8.89 -5.93 -7.56
CA LEU A 22 8.80 -5.48 -6.18
C LEU A 22 10.13 -5.62 -5.45
N ASP A 23 11.14 -6.11 -6.14
CA ASP A 23 12.46 -6.26 -5.58
C ASP A 23 13.19 -4.92 -5.68
N GLY A 24 13.82 -4.49 -4.60
CA GLY A 24 14.51 -3.23 -4.58
C GLY A 24 13.63 -2.09 -4.08
N ASP A 25 13.96 -0.87 -4.49
CA ASP A 25 13.28 0.34 -4.01
C ASP A 25 12.04 0.64 -4.83
N ILE A 26 10.88 0.31 -4.27
CA ILE A 26 9.61 0.56 -4.94
C ILE A 26 8.91 1.81 -4.41
N ALA A 27 9.49 2.51 -3.46
CA ALA A 27 8.80 3.59 -2.78
C ALA A 27 8.31 4.68 -3.74
N ALA A 28 9.09 4.99 -4.76
CA ALA A 28 8.77 6.04 -5.72
C ALA A 28 8.20 5.51 -7.03
N VAL A 29 8.00 4.21 -7.13
CA VAL A 29 7.47 3.60 -8.36
C VAL A 29 5.94 3.60 -8.29
N GLU A 30 5.29 4.10 -9.34
CA GLU A 30 3.83 4.15 -9.33
C GLU A 30 3.23 2.75 -9.32
N PHE A 31 2.13 2.61 -8.58
CA PHE A 31 1.42 1.33 -8.53
C PHE A 31 1.05 0.84 -9.92
N GLU A 32 0.68 1.76 -10.81
CA GLU A 32 0.34 1.41 -12.18
C GLU A 32 1.49 0.72 -12.87
N GLU A 33 2.71 1.19 -12.65
CA GLU A 33 3.90 0.57 -13.23
C GLU A 33 4.20 -0.78 -12.61
N LEU A 34 3.78 -0.98 -11.37
CA LEU A 34 3.93 -2.25 -10.69
C LEU A 34 2.84 -3.26 -11.07
N GLY A 35 1.89 -2.84 -11.89
CA GLY A 35 0.82 -3.71 -12.31
C GLY A 35 -0.36 -3.79 -11.35
N TYR A 36 -0.47 -2.82 -10.45
CA TYR A 36 -1.56 -2.79 -9.48
C TYR A 36 -2.65 -1.85 -9.95
N ASP A 37 -3.85 -2.37 -10.10
CA ASP A 37 -5.02 -1.56 -10.47
C ASP A 37 -5.79 -1.15 -9.21
N SER A 38 -6.93 -0.49 -9.42
CA SER A 38 -7.74 -0.01 -8.30
C SER A 38 -8.23 -1.13 -7.40
N LEU A 39 -8.60 -2.26 -7.97
CA LEU A 39 -9.06 -3.39 -7.19
C LEU A 39 -7.94 -3.93 -6.29
N ALA A 40 -6.74 -4.04 -6.85
CA ALA A 40 -5.60 -4.51 -6.07
C ALA A 40 -5.29 -3.55 -4.93
N LEU A 41 -5.42 -2.25 -5.16
CA LEU A 41 -5.21 -1.26 -4.11
C LEU A 41 -6.27 -1.36 -3.02
N ILE A 42 -7.51 -1.62 -3.39
CA ILE A 42 -8.59 -1.81 -2.43
C ILE A 42 -8.31 -3.02 -1.56
N GLU A 43 -7.85 -4.11 -2.16
CA GLU A 43 -7.49 -5.30 -1.41
C GLU A 43 -6.32 -5.05 -0.48
N THR A 44 -5.34 -4.29 -0.95
CA THR A 44 -4.18 -3.92 -0.13
C THR A 44 -4.63 -3.09 1.06
N ALA A 45 -5.52 -2.13 0.85
CA ALA A 45 -6.04 -1.30 1.92
C ALA A 45 -6.83 -2.12 2.94
N ALA A 46 -7.59 -3.09 2.48
CA ALA A 46 -8.33 -3.98 3.37
C ALA A 46 -7.38 -4.79 4.25
N ARG A 47 -6.28 -5.24 3.68
CA ARG A 47 -5.27 -5.98 4.44
C ARG A 47 -4.61 -5.09 5.47
N ILE A 48 -4.32 -3.84 5.11
CA ILE A 48 -3.74 -2.88 6.05
C ILE A 48 -4.71 -2.62 7.19
N GLN A 49 -5.99 -2.48 6.90
CA GLN A 49 -7.00 -2.28 7.93
C GLN A 49 -7.00 -3.45 8.90
N ARG A 50 -6.91 -4.67 8.39
CA ARG A 50 -6.92 -5.86 9.22
C ARG A 50 -5.67 -5.96 10.10
N ASP A 51 -4.52 -5.68 9.52
CA ASP A 51 -3.24 -5.89 10.21
C ASP A 51 -2.81 -4.71 11.07
N PHE A 52 -3.17 -3.49 10.69
CA PHE A 52 -2.73 -2.28 11.38
C PHE A 52 -3.86 -1.49 12.01
N GLY A 53 -5.12 -1.84 11.71
CA GLY A 53 -6.26 -1.12 12.25
C GLY A 53 -6.47 0.25 11.61
N VAL A 54 -5.91 0.47 10.43
CA VAL A 54 -6.00 1.76 9.73
C VAL A 54 -7.01 1.66 8.59
N THR A 55 -7.95 2.60 8.55
CA THR A 55 -8.95 2.66 7.50
C THR A 55 -8.58 3.74 6.49
N ILE A 56 -8.45 3.37 5.23
CA ILE A 56 -8.14 4.30 4.16
C ILE A 56 -9.38 4.46 3.29
N PRO A 57 -9.99 5.66 3.26
CA PRO A 57 -11.16 5.87 2.40
C PRO A 57 -10.82 5.66 0.93
N GLU A 58 -11.77 5.13 0.18
CA GLU A 58 -11.53 4.89 -1.24
C GLU A 58 -11.15 6.17 -1.99
N GLU A 59 -11.75 7.29 -1.63
CA GLU A 59 -11.44 8.55 -2.27
C GLU A 59 -10.00 8.99 -2.06
N GLN A 60 -9.39 8.63 -0.93
CA GLN A 60 -7.96 8.84 -0.72
C GLN A 60 -7.15 7.83 -1.50
N LEU A 61 -7.62 6.59 -1.50
CA LEU A 61 -6.91 5.50 -2.14
C LEU A 61 -6.74 5.72 -3.63
N VAL A 62 -7.76 6.27 -4.30
CA VAL A 62 -7.67 6.51 -5.74
C VAL A 62 -6.68 7.59 -6.09
N GLU A 63 -6.30 8.42 -5.12
CA GLU A 63 -5.31 9.47 -5.33
C GLU A 63 -3.89 9.00 -5.04
N VAL A 64 -3.76 7.86 -4.39
CA VAL A 64 -2.45 7.30 -4.07
C VAL A 64 -1.82 6.75 -5.34
N LYS A 65 -0.61 7.19 -5.64
CA LYS A 65 0.09 6.76 -6.84
C LYS A 65 1.30 5.88 -6.56
N THR A 66 1.94 6.06 -5.40
CA THR A 66 3.15 5.31 -5.07
C THR A 66 3.02 4.64 -3.71
N PRO A 67 3.80 3.58 -3.47
CA PRO A 67 3.83 2.95 -2.16
C PRO A 67 4.19 3.91 -1.04
N GLN A 68 5.10 4.85 -1.29
CA GLN A 68 5.48 5.80 -0.25
C GLN A 68 4.29 6.65 0.18
N GLU A 69 3.45 7.08 -0.75
CA GLU A 69 2.27 7.86 -0.41
C GLU A 69 1.33 7.06 0.48
N LEU A 70 1.18 5.78 0.20
CA LEU A 70 0.32 4.93 1.01
C LEU A 70 0.90 4.76 2.41
N VAL A 71 2.20 4.54 2.50
CA VAL A 71 2.86 4.42 3.80
C VAL A 71 2.68 5.69 4.62
N ASP A 72 2.80 6.85 3.97
CA ASP A 72 2.64 8.13 4.66
C ASP A 72 1.24 8.29 5.23
N ILE A 73 0.22 7.89 4.48
CA ILE A 73 -1.17 7.95 4.96
C ILE A 73 -1.35 7.05 6.17
N VAL A 74 -0.84 5.84 6.08
CA VAL A 74 -0.99 4.87 7.17
C VAL A 74 -0.29 5.38 8.43
N ASN A 75 0.92 5.89 8.27
CA ASN A 75 1.68 6.36 9.42
C ASN A 75 1.06 7.59 10.06
N ALA A 76 0.45 8.46 9.28
CA ALA A 76 -0.24 9.62 9.83
C ALA A 76 -1.37 9.18 10.75
N GLN A 77 -2.09 8.13 10.39
CA GLN A 77 -3.16 7.61 11.24
C GLN A 77 -2.61 6.88 12.46
N LEU A 78 -1.54 6.13 12.28
CA LEU A 78 -0.93 5.38 13.40
C LEU A 78 -0.34 6.32 14.45
N GLN A 79 0.08 7.51 14.04
CA GLN A 79 0.63 8.49 14.97
C GLN A 79 -0.44 9.27 15.71
N GLY A 80 -1.71 9.01 15.39
CA GLY A 80 -2.80 9.70 16.04
C GLY A 80 -2.96 11.14 15.57
N VAL A 81 -2.43 11.45 14.40
CA VAL A 81 -2.50 12.81 13.85
C VAL A 81 -3.79 12.99 13.05
N ALA A 82 -4.66 12.05 13.14
CA ALA A 82 -5.93 12.11 12.45
C ALA A 82 -6.83 13.11 13.15
N SER A 83 -6.75 14.28 12.88
CA SER A 83 -7.60 15.26 13.49
C SER A 83 -8.36 16.02 12.43
#